data_64c38bb3f7f831de6c5167daf89aacba
#
_entry.id   64c38bb3f7f831de6c5167daf89aacba
#
_cell.length_a   1.000
_cell.length_b   1.000
_cell.length_c   1.000
_cell.angle_alpha   90.00
_cell.angle_beta   90.00
_cell.angle_gamma   90.00
#
_symmetry.space_group_name_H-M   'P 1'
#
loop_
_entity.id
_entity.type
_entity.pdbx_description
1 polymer ?
#
loop_
_entity_poly.entity_id
_entity_poly.type
_entity_poly.pdbx_seq_one_letter_code
_entity_poly.pdbx_strand_id
1 'polypeptide(L)'
;MKNVENKVIIITGASSGIGEETARVLAANGAKVVLSARREDKLKKLASEIGENAAYLCSDVTSLEDMNAVVAMAKEKFGKVDAVFANAGIMPAGNMSELKVKDWNAMIDINIKGVLNVMAAVLPEFTAQKSGHVIATSSRAGLMSVPGNAVYCGTKHFVRAMLDSFRSESIREGTNIRTTTIYPGAIKTELLNTVAESAAKDMVSQFYENVGLTPDVIANAVLYAVSQPDNVAIPDLVVCPSMEG
;
A
#
# COMPACT_ATOMS: atom_id res chain seq x y z
N MET A 1 11.09 11.79 13.28
CA MET A 1 9.86 12.59 13.57
C MET A 1 9.23 12.03 14.85
N LYS A 2 8.96 12.87 15.86
CA LYS A 2 8.55 12.42 17.21
C LYS A 2 7.31 11.51 17.30
N ASN A 3 6.39 11.59 16.32
CA ASN A 3 5.14 10.81 16.38
C ASN A 3 5.19 9.47 15.65
N VAL A 4 6.33 9.03 15.15
CA VAL A 4 6.50 7.75 14.45
C VAL A 4 7.22 6.72 15.33
N GLU A 5 8.02 7.20 16.27
CA GLU A 5 8.80 6.38 17.18
C GLU A 5 7.92 5.38 17.93
N ASN A 6 8.30 4.11 17.91
CA ASN A 6 7.58 2.96 18.51
C ASN A 6 6.16 2.69 17.96
N LYS A 7 5.71 3.35 16.87
CA LYS A 7 4.50 2.92 16.16
C LYS A 7 4.75 1.59 15.46
N VAL A 8 3.80 0.68 15.59
CA VAL A 8 3.83 -0.62 14.92
C VAL A 8 3.01 -0.53 13.64
N ILE A 9 3.67 -0.75 12.49
CA ILE A 9 3.09 -0.53 11.18
C ILE A 9 3.21 -1.79 10.33
N ILE A 10 2.09 -2.36 9.92
CA ILE A 10 2.04 -3.46 8.96
C ILE A 10 2.18 -2.89 7.55
N ILE A 11 3.04 -3.49 6.72
CA ILE A 11 3.26 -3.06 5.33
C ILE A 11 3.07 -4.27 4.42
N THR A 12 2.04 -4.23 3.56
CA THR A 12 1.85 -5.26 2.54
C THR A 12 2.55 -4.90 1.24
N GLY A 13 2.99 -5.92 0.48
CA GLY A 13 3.82 -5.69 -0.69
C GLY A 13 5.22 -5.17 -0.34
N ALA A 14 5.73 -5.52 0.84
CA ALA A 14 6.99 -5.01 1.39
C ALA A 14 8.26 -5.57 0.73
N SER A 15 8.14 -6.51 -0.22
CA SER A 15 9.29 -7.18 -0.83
C SER A 15 9.95 -6.39 -1.97
N SER A 16 9.43 -5.24 -2.38
CA SER A 16 10.00 -4.37 -3.42
C SER A 16 9.37 -2.98 -3.46
N GLY A 17 10.02 -2.08 -4.18
CA GLY A 17 9.49 -0.78 -4.59
C GLY A 17 9.00 0.08 -3.43
N ILE A 18 7.79 0.62 -3.54
CA ILE A 18 7.22 1.54 -2.54
C ILE A 18 7.15 0.89 -1.15
N GLY A 19 6.71 -0.38 -1.06
CA GLY A 19 6.57 -1.06 0.22
C GLY A 19 7.90 -1.30 0.93
N GLU A 20 8.92 -1.74 0.20
CA GLU A 20 10.28 -1.93 0.70
C GLU A 20 10.88 -0.62 1.21
N GLU A 21 10.82 0.43 0.38
CA GLU A 21 11.39 1.73 0.74
C GLU A 21 10.63 2.37 1.91
N THR A 22 9.30 2.22 1.95
CA THR A 22 8.50 2.68 3.11
C THR A 22 8.93 1.99 4.41
N ALA A 23 9.21 0.69 4.35
CA ALA A 23 9.69 -0.04 5.52
C ALA A 23 11.03 0.52 6.03
N ARG A 24 11.98 0.80 5.12
CA ARG A 24 13.28 1.41 5.46
C ARG A 24 13.11 2.80 6.08
N VAL A 25 12.34 3.65 5.42
CA VAL A 25 12.12 5.04 5.87
C VAL A 25 11.42 5.08 7.23
N LEU A 26 10.37 4.28 7.44
CA LEU A 26 9.66 4.24 8.71
C LEU A 26 10.54 3.68 9.84
N ALA A 27 11.26 2.59 9.61
CA ALA A 27 12.15 2.00 10.59
C ALA A 27 13.31 2.95 10.96
N ALA A 28 13.89 3.66 10.00
CA ALA A 28 14.92 4.66 10.24
C ALA A 28 14.42 5.85 11.08
N ASN A 29 13.08 6.08 11.13
CA ASN A 29 12.44 7.06 11.99
C ASN A 29 11.89 6.48 13.31
N GLY A 30 12.32 5.25 13.67
CA GLY A 30 12.02 4.62 14.95
C GLY A 30 10.70 3.84 15.00
N ALA A 31 10.02 3.64 13.86
CA ALA A 31 8.87 2.75 13.80
C ALA A 31 9.28 1.27 13.87
N LYS A 32 8.38 0.43 14.33
CA LYS A 32 8.45 -1.02 14.24
C LYS A 32 7.61 -1.45 13.03
N VAL A 33 8.20 -2.22 12.11
CA VAL A 33 7.55 -2.59 10.86
C VAL A 33 7.34 -4.10 10.77
N VAL A 34 6.15 -4.51 10.33
CA VAL A 34 5.82 -5.89 10.03
C VAL A 34 5.65 -6.03 8.52
N LEU A 35 6.57 -6.76 7.91
CA LEU A 35 6.71 -6.89 6.46
C LEU A 35 5.91 -8.09 5.97
N SER A 36 4.97 -7.86 5.07
CA SER A 36 4.10 -8.89 4.48
C SER A 36 4.26 -8.90 2.96
N ALA A 37 4.60 -10.04 2.39
CA ALA A 37 4.63 -10.31 0.94
C ALA A 37 4.85 -11.80 0.68
N ARG A 38 4.76 -12.21 -0.60
CA ARG A 38 4.95 -13.61 -1.04
C ARG A 38 6.41 -14.03 -1.20
N ARG A 39 7.35 -13.10 -1.35
CA ARG A 39 8.78 -13.38 -1.57
C ARG A 39 9.53 -13.38 -0.24
N GLU A 40 9.59 -14.53 0.39
CA GLU A 40 10.17 -14.69 1.73
C GLU A 40 11.65 -14.31 1.79
N ASP A 41 12.43 -14.68 0.77
CA ASP A 41 13.86 -14.36 0.66
C ASP A 41 14.12 -12.86 0.73
N LYS A 42 13.32 -12.07 0.01
CA LYS A 42 13.40 -10.60 0.02
C LYS A 42 12.96 -10.01 1.36
N LEU A 43 11.88 -10.54 1.96
CA LEU A 43 11.43 -10.10 3.28
C LEU A 43 12.47 -10.35 4.36
N LYS A 44 13.05 -11.56 4.36
CA LYS A 44 14.10 -11.95 5.30
C LYS A 44 15.33 -11.04 5.19
N LYS A 45 15.76 -10.75 3.96
CA LYS A 45 16.86 -9.82 3.70
C LYS A 45 16.54 -8.42 4.25
N LEU A 46 15.39 -7.87 3.91
CA LEU A 46 14.97 -6.54 4.37
C LEU A 46 14.84 -6.46 5.90
N ALA A 47 14.23 -7.47 6.52
CA ALA A 47 14.14 -7.53 7.98
C ALA A 47 15.51 -7.61 8.65
N SER A 48 16.46 -8.38 8.09
CA SER A 48 17.83 -8.44 8.60
C SER A 48 18.57 -7.11 8.48
N GLU A 49 18.35 -6.35 7.42
CA GLU A 49 18.95 -5.02 7.21
C GLU A 49 18.37 -3.97 8.17
N ILE A 50 17.07 -4.03 8.47
CA ILE A 50 16.41 -3.13 9.42
C ILE A 50 16.75 -3.50 10.88
N GLY A 51 16.89 -4.76 11.19
CA GLY A 51 17.23 -5.26 12.53
C GLY A 51 16.03 -5.40 13.46
N GLU A 52 16.18 -5.09 14.74
CA GLU A 52 15.19 -5.34 15.80
C GLU A 52 13.85 -4.66 15.60
N ASN A 53 13.80 -3.60 14.79
CA ASN A 53 12.56 -2.88 14.46
C ASN A 53 11.75 -3.53 13.34
N ALA A 54 12.17 -4.70 12.83
CA ALA A 54 11.43 -5.41 11.79
C ALA A 54 11.02 -6.82 12.22
N ALA A 55 9.85 -7.24 11.78
CA ALA A 55 9.40 -8.62 11.70
C ALA A 55 8.87 -8.89 10.30
N TYR A 56 8.81 -10.14 9.85
CA TYR A 56 8.25 -10.46 8.54
C TYR A 56 7.45 -11.76 8.58
N LEU A 57 6.46 -11.85 7.70
CA LEU A 57 5.69 -13.05 7.43
C LEU A 57 5.50 -13.21 5.93
N CYS A 58 5.86 -14.38 5.38
CA CYS A 58 5.49 -14.77 4.04
C CYS A 58 3.97 -14.96 3.98
N SER A 59 3.28 -14.16 3.17
CA SER A 59 1.81 -14.09 3.19
C SER A 59 1.26 -13.55 1.87
N ASP A 60 0.05 -13.97 1.53
CA ASP A 60 -0.70 -13.48 0.36
C ASP A 60 -1.90 -12.64 0.81
N VAL A 61 -1.99 -11.40 0.33
CA VAL A 61 -3.11 -10.50 0.65
C VAL A 61 -4.46 -11.05 0.18
N THR A 62 -4.48 -11.98 -0.76
CA THR A 62 -5.72 -12.65 -1.22
C THR A 62 -6.27 -13.65 -0.19
N SER A 63 -5.49 -14.02 0.82
CA SER A 63 -5.87 -14.88 1.94
C SER A 63 -6.17 -14.04 3.18
N LEU A 64 -7.42 -14.08 3.65
CA LEU A 64 -7.79 -13.45 4.93
C LEU A 64 -7.07 -14.11 6.12
N GLU A 65 -6.86 -15.43 6.04
CA GLU A 65 -6.13 -16.17 7.09
C GLU A 65 -4.69 -15.66 7.22
N ASP A 66 -4.00 -15.44 6.10
CA ASP A 66 -2.65 -14.88 6.11
C ASP A 66 -2.64 -13.46 6.70
N MET A 67 -3.63 -12.63 6.36
CA MET A 67 -3.71 -11.26 6.91
C MET A 67 -3.97 -11.27 8.42
N ASN A 68 -4.80 -12.18 8.91
CA ASN A 68 -5.00 -12.38 10.34
C ASN A 68 -3.69 -12.84 11.03
N ALA A 69 -2.93 -13.73 10.41
CA ALA A 69 -1.64 -14.18 10.93
C ALA A 69 -0.62 -13.03 10.97
N VAL A 70 -0.60 -12.12 9.99
CA VAL A 70 0.25 -10.93 10.01
C VAL A 70 -0.10 -10.00 11.18
N VAL A 71 -1.38 -9.79 11.46
CA VAL A 71 -1.84 -8.99 12.60
C VAL A 71 -1.46 -9.68 13.93
N ALA A 72 -1.65 -10.99 14.02
CA ALA A 72 -1.27 -11.76 15.21
C ALA A 72 0.24 -11.67 15.49
N MET A 73 1.08 -11.80 14.47
CA MET A 73 2.53 -11.63 14.58
C MET A 73 2.90 -10.21 15.04
N ALA A 74 2.26 -9.17 14.51
CA ALA A 74 2.51 -7.79 14.93
C ALA A 74 2.24 -7.61 16.44
N LYS A 75 1.14 -8.17 16.92
CA LYS A 75 0.77 -8.14 18.35
C LYS A 75 1.71 -8.97 19.20
N GLU A 76 2.09 -10.16 18.77
CA GLU A 76 3.03 -11.03 19.49
C GLU A 76 4.40 -10.37 19.63
N LYS A 77 4.93 -9.83 18.52
CA LYS A 77 6.30 -9.28 18.48
C LYS A 77 6.40 -7.89 19.10
N PHE A 78 5.39 -7.04 18.91
CA PHE A 78 5.45 -5.61 19.25
C PHE A 78 4.30 -5.13 20.15
N GLY A 79 3.38 -5.99 20.53
CA GLY A 79 2.32 -5.73 21.50
C GLY A 79 1.06 -5.03 20.97
N LYS A 80 1.09 -4.45 19.76
CA LYS A 80 -0.02 -3.66 19.18
C LYS A 80 0.08 -3.54 17.67
N VAL A 81 -0.92 -2.90 17.06
CA VAL A 81 -0.87 -2.38 15.69
C VAL A 81 -1.36 -0.95 15.68
N ASP A 82 -0.55 0.02 15.26
CA ASP A 82 -0.94 1.44 15.19
C ASP A 82 -1.39 1.86 13.78
N ALA A 83 -0.82 1.24 12.74
CA ALA A 83 -1.16 1.56 11.36
C ALA A 83 -0.98 0.35 10.44
N VAL A 84 -1.65 0.41 9.29
CA VAL A 84 -1.41 -0.51 8.18
C VAL A 84 -1.21 0.28 6.89
N PHE A 85 -0.20 -0.10 6.11
CA PHE A 85 -0.01 0.36 4.75
C PHE A 85 -0.38 -0.76 3.78
N ALA A 86 -1.63 -0.72 3.29
CA ALA A 86 -2.16 -1.62 2.27
C ALA A 86 -1.62 -1.21 0.89
N ASN A 87 -0.43 -1.73 0.55
CA ASN A 87 0.31 -1.31 -0.62
C ASN A 87 0.43 -2.39 -1.70
N ALA A 88 0.23 -3.67 -1.37
CA ALA A 88 0.29 -4.75 -2.36
C ALA A 88 -0.63 -4.49 -3.55
N GLY A 89 -0.11 -4.66 -4.77
CA GLY A 89 -0.86 -4.42 -5.99
C GLY A 89 -0.12 -4.86 -7.24
N ILE A 90 -0.87 -5.03 -8.33
CA ILE A 90 -0.36 -5.35 -9.68
C ILE A 90 -1.03 -4.45 -10.72
N MET A 91 -0.39 -4.30 -11.89
CA MET A 91 -0.86 -3.46 -12.98
C MET A 91 -0.62 -4.12 -14.35
N PRO A 92 -1.13 -5.33 -14.62
CA PRO A 92 -1.09 -5.86 -15.97
C PRO A 92 -1.96 -5.00 -16.90
N ALA A 93 -1.30 -4.22 -17.76
CA ALA A 93 -1.97 -3.34 -18.72
C ALA A 93 -2.36 -4.10 -19.99
N GLY A 94 -3.37 -3.59 -20.68
CA GLY A 94 -3.84 -4.10 -21.96
C GLY A 94 -5.21 -3.52 -22.33
N ASN A 95 -5.49 -3.45 -23.64
CA ASN A 95 -6.78 -3.02 -24.14
C ASN A 95 -7.86 -4.06 -23.78
N MET A 96 -9.10 -3.61 -23.56
CA MET A 96 -10.23 -4.50 -23.26
C MET A 96 -10.46 -5.52 -24.38
N SER A 97 -10.18 -5.16 -25.64
CA SER A 97 -10.28 -6.06 -26.81
C SER A 97 -9.31 -7.25 -26.79
N GLU A 98 -8.25 -7.18 -25.95
CA GLU A 98 -7.29 -8.30 -25.80
C GLU A 98 -7.83 -9.43 -24.91
N LEU A 99 -8.97 -9.23 -24.25
CA LEU A 99 -9.68 -10.23 -23.42
C LEU A 99 -8.80 -10.94 -22.39
N LYS A 100 -7.88 -10.19 -21.75
CA LYS A 100 -6.97 -10.73 -20.71
C LYS A 100 -7.70 -10.98 -19.38
N VAL A 101 -8.72 -11.85 -19.41
CA VAL A 101 -9.61 -12.11 -18.26
C VAL A 101 -8.85 -12.59 -17.02
N LYS A 102 -7.78 -13.36 -17.20
CA LYS A 102 -6.94 -13.81 -16.06
C LYS A 102 -6.29 -12.63 -15.34
N ASP A 103 -5.77 -11.66 -16.08
CA ASP A 103 -5.14 -10.47 -15.53
C ASP A 103 -6.18 -9.57 -14.84
N TRP A 104 -7.38 -9.46 -15.41
CA TRP A 104 -8.47 -8.70 -14.78
C TRP A 104 -8.86 -9.30 -13.44
N ASN A 105 -9.04 -10.62 -13.38
CA ASN A 105 -9.35 -11.32 -12.13
C ASN A 105 -8.23 -11.17 -11.11
N ALA A 106 -6.96 -11.31 -11.52
CA ALA A 106 -5.82 -11.12 -10.64
C ALA A 106 -5.76 -9.70 -10.06
N MET A 107 -6.06 -8.65 -10.86
CA MET A 107 -6.16 -7.28 -10.36
C MET A 107 -7.29 -7.11 -9.35
N ILE A 108 -8.45 -7.71 -9.59
CA ILE A 108 -9.57 -7.67 -8.64
C ILE A 108 -9.20 -8.40 -7.34
N ASP A 109 -8.60 -9.57 -7.44
CA ASP A 109 -8.22 -10.37 -6.28
C ASP A 109 -7.16 -9.65 -5.42
N ILE A 110 -6.12 -9.09 -6.03
CA ILE A 110 -5.02 -8.47 -5.29
C ILE A 110 -5.36 -7.02 -4.91
N ASN A 111 -5.79 -6.18 -5.86
CA ASN A 111 -5.94 -4.74 -5.63
C ASN A 111 -7.25 -4.38 -4.90
N ILE A 112 -8.28 -5.24 -4.95
CA ILE A 112 -9.57 -5.03 -4.28
C ILE A 112 -9.70 -5.97 -3.09
N LYS A 113 -9.82 -7.29 -3.33
CA LYS A 113 -10.03 -8.26 -2.24
C LYS A 113 -8.85 -8.27 -1.28
N GLY A 114 -7.61 -8.11 -1.78
CA GLY A 114 -6.42 -7.98 -0.94
C GLY A 114 -6.52 -6.82 0.03
N VAL A 115 -6.95 -5.65 -0.42
CA VAL A 115 -7.16 -4.48 0.47
C VAL A 115 -8.30 -4.75 1.45
N LEU A 116 -9.39 -5.37 1.03
CA LEU A 116 -10.50 -5.74 1.91
C LEU A 116 -10.07 -6.74 2.99
N ASN A 117 -9.25 -7.74 2.65
CA ASN A 117 -8.71 -8.69 3.61
C ASN A 117 -7.80 -8.01 4.66
N VAL A 118 -6.95 -7.09 4.21
CA VAL A 118 -6.13 -6.27 5.11
C VAL A 118 -7.03 -5.47 6.07
N MET A 119 -8.08 -4.81 5.55
CA MET A 119 -9.05 -4.09 6.37
C MET A 119 -9.73 -5.02 7.37
N ALA A 120 -10.26 -6.16 6.92
CA ALA A 120 -10.96 -7.13 7.76
C ALA A 120 -10.06 -7.63 8.90
N ALA A 121 -8.76 -7.80 8.67
CA ALA A 121 -7.82 -8.26 9.69
C ALA A 121 -7.47 -7.18 10.73
N VAL A 122 -7.31 -5.91 10.34
CA VAL A 122 -6.86 -4.85 11.25
C VAL A 122 -8.00 -4.14 11.98
N LEU A 123 -9.20 -4.06 11.38
CA LEU A 123 -10.32 -3.28 11.94
C LEU A 123 -10.78 -3.76 13.31
N PRO A 124 -10.84 -5.05 13.66
CA PRO A 124 -11.18 -5.49 15.00
C PRO A 124 -10.25 -4.90 16.07
N GLU A 125 -8.94 -4.86 15.78
CA GLU A 125 -7.95 -4.28 16.69
C GLU A 125 -8.11 -2.77 16.79
N PHE A 126 -8.19 -2.06 15.68
CA PHE A 126 -8.35 -0.61 15.65
C PHE A 126 -9.64 -0.13 16.31
N THR A 127 -10.73 -0.87 16.14
CA THR A 127 -12.02 -0.57 16.79
C THR A 127 -11.93 -0.78 18.30
N ALA A 128 -11.32 -1.87 18.75
CA ALA A 128 -11.15 -2.15 20.18
C ALA A 128 -10.31 -1.09 20.89
N GLN A 129 -9.22 -0.64 20.26
CA GLN A 129 -8.34 0.40 20.82
C GLN A 129 -8.83 1.83 20.55
N LYS A 130 -9.93 2.03 19.79
CA LYS A 130 -10.46 3.33 19.34
C LYS A 130 -9.40 4.23 18.73
N SER A 131 -8.51 3.65 17.98
CA SER A 131 -7.38 4.31 17.35
C SER A 131 -6.82 3.42 16.25
N GLY A 132 -6.36 4.00 15.16
CA GLY A 132 -5.72 3.30 14.07
C GLY A 132 -5.50 4.20 12.87
N HIS A 133 -4.64 3.77 11.95
CA HIS A 133 -4.43 4.49 10.70
C HIS A 133 -4.36 3.50 9.53
N VAL A 134 -5.35 3.56 8.66
CA VAL A 134 -5.35 2.81 7.40
C VAL A 134 -4.80 3.69 6.29
N ILE A 135 -3.68 3.29 5.71
CA ILE A 135 -3.06 3.94 4.56
C ILE A 135 -3.15 2.96 3.40
N ALA A 136 -3.65 3.38 2.24
CA ALA A 136 -3.69 2.51 1.07
C ALA A 136 -3.15 3.19 -0.19
N THR A 137 -2.46 2.39 -1.01
CA THR A 137 -1.95 2.82 -2.32
C THR A 137 -3.05 2.73 -3.37
N SER A 138 -3.60 3.89 -3.75
CA SER A 138 -4.35 4.04 -4.97
C SER A 138 -3.38 4.31 -6.15
N SER A 139 -3.65 5.29 -6.98
CA SER A 139 -2.83 5.76 -8.11
C SER A 139 -3.45 7.04 -8.65
N ARG A 140 -2.73 7.80 -9.48
CA ARG A 140 -3.39 8.78 -10.37
C ARG A 140 -4.48 8.13 -11.22
N ALA A 141 -4.33 6.85 -11.57
CA ALA A 141 -5.37 6.05 -12.23
C ALA A 141 -6.63 5.81 -11.35
N GLY A 142 -6.62 6.16 -10.08
CA GLY A 142 -7.78 6.23 -9.20
C GLY A 142 -8.48 7.59 -9.17
N LEU A 143 -7.93 8.58 -9.88
CA LEU A 143 -8.48 9.93 -10.05
C LEU A 143 -8.93 10.21 -11.49
N MET A 144 -8.32 9.50 -12.44
CA MET A 144 -8.60 9.63 -13.87
C MET A 144 -8.51 8.27 -14.56
N SER A 145 -9.18 8.13 -15.70
CA SER A 145 -9.12 6.90 -16.49
C SER A 145 -8.09 7.02 -17.60
N VAL A 146 -7.32 5.95 -17.81
CA VAL A 146 -6.25 5.90 -18.82
C VAL A 146 -6.54 4.75 -19.79
N PRO A 147 -6.52 4.97 -21.11
CA PRO A 147 -6.64 3.88 -22.09
C PRO A 147 -5.62 2.76 -21.83
N GLY A 148 -6.01 1.51 -22.05
CA GLY A 148 -5.17 0.34 -21.79
C GLY A 148 -5.10 -0.07 -20.31
N ASN A 149 -5.72 0.67 -19.39
CA ASN A 149 -5.71 0.40 -17.94
C ASN A 149 -7.11 0.35 -17.32
N ALA A 150 -8.17 0.02 -18.08
CA ALA A 150 -9.54 0.13 -17.63
C ALA A 150 -9.81 -0.60 -16.29
N VAL A 151 -9.42 -1.87 -16.15
CA VAL A 151 -9.63 -2.64 -14.93
C VAL A 151 -8.74 -2.12 -13.79
N TYR A 152 -7.48 -1.78 -14.07
CA TYR A 152 -6.59 -1.18 -13.09
C TYR A 152 -7.17 0.13 -12.54
N CYS A 153 -7.61 1.04 -13.43
CA CYS A 153 -8.30 2.27 -13.03
C CYS A 153 -9.49 1.98 -12.13
N GLY A 154 -10.34 1.02 -12.51
CA GLY A 154 -11.48 0.58 -11.71
C GLY A 154 -11.07 0.12 -10.30
N THR A 155 -9.99 -0.67 -10.18
CA THR A 155 -9.50 -1.12 -8.86
C THR A 155 -8.99 0.04 -8.00
N LYS A 156 -8.34 1.04 -8.60
CA LYS A 156 -7.79 2.19 -7.88
C LYS A 156 -8.86 3.23 -7.51
N HIS A 157 -9.90 3.38 -8.32
CA HIS A 157 -11.11 4.13 -7.94
C HIS A 157 -11.85 3.46 -6.78
N PHE A 158 -11.93 2.11 -6.77
CA PHE A 158 -12.49 1.36 -5.65
C PHE A 158 -11.80 1.70 -4.33
N VAL A 159 -10.47 1.64 -4.28
CA VAL A 159 -9.68 1.96 -3.07
C VAL A 159 -10.00 3.36 -2.55
N ARG A 160 -10.06 4.34 -3.44
CA ARG A 160 -10.46 5.71 -3.10
C ARG A 160 -11.83 5.76 -2.47
N ALA A 161 -12.84 5.27 -3.18
CA ALA A 161 -14.24 5.34 -2.73
C ALA A 161 -14.46 4.60 -1.41
N MET A 162 -13.81 3.45 -1.23
CA MET A 162 -13.88 2.65 -0.01
C MET A 162 -13.31 3.42 1.19
N LEU A 163 -12.12 4.01 1.07
CA LEU A 163 -11.51 4.75 2.19
C LEU A 163 -12.24 6.04 2.51
N ASP A 164 -12.82 6.72 1.52
CA ASP A 164 -13.66 7.91 1.73
C ASP A 164 -14.93 7.56 2.52
N SER A 165 -15.61 6.47 2.15
CA SER A 165 -16.78 5.97 2.87
C SER A 165 -16.41 5.55 4.29
N PHE A 166 -15.38 4.73 4.43
CA PHE A 166 -14.93 4.23 5.72
C PHE A 166 -14.52 5.36 6.70
N ARG A 167 -13.87 6.42 6.21
CA ARG A 167 -13.55 7.59 7.04
C ARG A 167 -14.81 8.21 7.65
N SER A 168 -15.87 8.36 6.84
CA SER A 168 -17.15 8.89 7.30
C SER A 168 -17.84 7.96 8.30
N GLU A 169 -17.72 6.65 8.11
CA GLU A 169 -18.22 5.64 9.04
C GLU A 169 -17.47 5.72 10.38
N SER A 170 -16.14 5.76 10.36
CA SER A 170 -15.29 5.88 11.56
C SER A 170 -15.63 7.11 12.40
N ILE A 171 -15.89 8.26 11.75
CA ILE A 171 -16.31 9.48 12.43
C ILE A 171 -17.67 9.26 13.12
N ARG A 172 -18.64 8.71 12.41
CA ARG A 172 -20.01 8.47 12.92
C ARG A 172 -20.02 7.46 14.06
N GLU A 173 -19.16 6.44 14.00
CA GLU A 173 -19.06 5.39 15.01
C GLU A 173 -18.12 5.74 16.17
N GLY A 174 -17.38 6.85 16.07
CA GLY A 174 -16.47 7.30 17.13
C GLY A 174 -15.27 6.35 17.33
N THR A 175 -14.83 5.66 16.28
CA THR A 175 -13.70 4.73 16.35
C THR A 175 -12.34 5.44 16.26
N ASN A 176 -12.29 6.70 15.84
CA ASN A 176 -11.07 7.51 15.65
C ASN A 176 -10.04 6.86 14.69
N ILE A 177 -10.48 6.00 13.78
CA ILE A 177 -9.61 5.38 12.79
C ILE A 177 -9.41 6.38 11.64
N ARG A 178 -8.17 6.76 11.41
CA ARG A 178 -7.79 7.65 10.31
C ARG A 178 -7.61 6.87 9.01
N THR A 179 -7.86 7.53 7.89
CA THR A 179 -7.56 6.97 6.56
C THR A 179 -6.68 7.93 5.77
N THR A 180 -5.77 7.37 4.97
CA THR A 180 -4.99 8.11 3.98
C THR A 180 -4.91 7.33 2.68
N THR A 181 -5.34 7.94 1.58
CA THR A 181 -5.15 7.39 0.24
C THR A 181 -3.94 8.05 -0.40
N ILE A 182 -2.97 7.25 -0.82
CA ILE A 182 -1.82 7.72 -1.58
C ILE A 182 -2.10 7.51 -3.08
N TYR A 183 -1.88 8.54 -3.88
CA TYR A 183 -2.04 8.49 -5.34
C TYR A 183 -0.69 8.72 -6.03
N PRO A 184 0.14 7.69 -6.17
CA PRO A 184 1.38 7.81 -6.92
C PRO A 184 1.12 8.07 -8.40
N GLY A 185 1.94 8.94 -9.00
CA GLY A 185 2.15 9.00 -10.44
C GLY A 185 3.15 7.96 -10.90
N ALA A 186 3.98 8.31 -11.87
CA ALA A 186 5.04 7.42 -12.37
C ALA A 186 6.15 7.24 -11.32
N ILE A 187 6.24 6.04 -10.73
CA ILE A 187 7.27 5.65 -9.75
C ILE A 187 8.05 4.45 -10.28
N LYS A 188 9.37 4.54 -10.33
CA LYS A 188 10.28 3.48 -10.79
C LYS A 188 10.27 2.29 -9.84
N THR A 189 9.45 1.27 -10.14
CA THR A 189 9.29 0.06 -9.33
C THR A 189 9.18 -1.18 -10.21
N GLU A 190 9.28 -2.36 -9.59
CA GLU A 190 9.01 -3.65 -10.25
C GLU A 190 7.55 -3.81 -10.72
N LEU A 191 6.64 -2.88 -10.41
CA LEU A 191 5.24 -2.90 -10.86
C LEU A 191 5.15 -2.99 -12.39
N LEU A 192 6.07 -2.33 -13.10
CA LEU A 192 6.15 -2.39 -14.57
C LEU A 192 6.42 -3.79 -15.11
N ASN A 193 7.03 -4.68 -14.31
CA ASN A 193 7.25 -6.07 -14.70
C ASN A 193 5.94 -6.87 -14.78
N THR A 194 4.85 -6.34 -14.23
CA THR A 194 3.52 -6.95 -14.36
C THR A 194 2.81 -6.59 -15.67
N VAL A 195 3.34 -5.61 -16.42
CA VAL A 195 2.84 -5.23 -17.75
C VAL A 195 3.29 -6.26 -18.77
N ALA A 196 2.35 -6.80 -19.52
CA ALA A 196 2.66 -7.81 -20.56
C ALA A 196 3.56 -7.23 -21.66
N GLU A 197 4.41 -8.08 -22.23
CA GLU A 197 5.25 -7.74 -23.37
C GLU A 197 4.41 -7.21 -24.55
N SER A 198 4.63 -5.96 -24.93
CA SER A 198 3.93 -5.29 -26.03
C SER A 198 4.64 -3.98 -26.39
N ALA A 199 4.38 -3.42 -27.55
CA ALA A 199 4.89 -2.09 -27.94
C ALA A 199 4.43 -1.00 -26.94
N ALA A 200 3.28 -1.17 -26.29
CA ALA A 200 2.81 -0.27 -25.23
C ALA A 200 3.70 -0.34 -23.97
N LYS A 201 4.27 -1.52 -23.66
CA LYS A 201 5.19 -1.68 -22.54
C LYS A 201 6.45 -0.84 -22.72
N ASP A 202 7.02 -0.85 -23.93
CA ASP A 202 8.24 -0.09 -24.23
C ASP A 202 8.00 1.42 -24.04
N MET A 203 6.87 1.93 -24.53
CA MET A 203 6.50 3.35 -24.37
C MET A 203 6.29 3.70 -22.89
N VAL A 204 5.58 2.87 -22.13
CA VAL A 204 5.36 3.06 -20.70
C VAL A 204 6.69 2.98 -19.95
N SER A 205 7.53 1.99 -20.22
CA SER A 205 8.85 1.86 -19.58
C SER A 205 9.72 3.08 -19.84
N GLN A 206 9.76 3.54 -21.09
CA GLN A 206 10.54 4.73 -21.48
C GLN A 206 10.01 6.01 -20.79
N PHE A 207 8.69 6.15 -20.66
CA PHE A 207 8.09 7.24 -19.91
C PHE A 207 8.53 7.21 -18.45
N TYR A 208 8.43 6.03 -17.78
CA TYR A 208 8.84 5.88 -16.38
C TYR A 208 10.35 6.08 -16.20
N GLU A 209 11.18 5.67 -17.14
CA GLU A 209 12.62 5.93 -17.11
C GLU A 209 12.94 7.43 -17.18
N ASN A 210 12.23 8.16 -18.03
CA ASN A 210 12.51 9.58 -18.28
C ASN A 210 11.98 10.48 -17.16
N VAL A 211 10.78 10.23 -16.64
CA VAL A 211 10.11 11.14 -15.70
C VAL A 211 9.83 10.52 -14.33
N GLY A 212 9.90 9.19 -14.21
CA GLY A 212 9.52 8.48 -12.99
C GLY A 212 10.37 8.85 -11.78
N LEU A 213 9.72 9.06 -10.65
CA LEU A 213 10.36 9.29 -9.36
C LEU A 213 10.84 7.99 -8.73
N THR A 214 11.76 8.06 -7.81
CA THR A 214 12.19 6.94 -6.97
C THR A 214 11.17 6.64 -5.86
N PRO A 215 11.07 5.39 -5.35
CA PRO A 215 10.07 4.99 -4.34
C PRO A 215 10.14 5.76 -3.02
N ASP A 216 11.31 6.32 -2.67
CA ASP A 216 11.52 7.10 -1.44
C ASP A 216 10.61 8.33 -1.34
N VAL A 217 10.22 8.92 -2.47
CA VAL A 217 9.29 10.06 -2.52
C VAL A 217 7.92 9.65 -1.95
N ILE A 218 7.44 8.45 -2.29
CA ILE A 218 6.18 7.91 -1.74
C ILE A 218 6.37 7.46 -0.29
N ALA A 219 7.51 6.84 0.04
CA ALA A 219 7.84 6.47 1.41
C ALA A 219 7.83 7.69 2.36
N ASN A 220 8.37 8.82 1.91
CA ASN A 220 8.33 10.09 2.65
C ASN A 220 6.91 10.66 2.78
N ALA A 221 6.04 10.48 1.78
CA ALA A 221 4.63 10.88 1.88
C ALA A 221 3.88 10.01 2.91
N VAL A 222 4.15 8.71 2.96
CA VAL A 222 3.62 7.81 4.00
C VAL A 222 4.14 8.21 5.38
N LEU A 223 5.44 8.46 5.51
CA LEU A 223 6.05 8.96 6.75
C LEU A 223 5.38 10.26 7.22
N TYR A 224 5.14 11.21 6.31
CA TYR A 224 4.43 12.44 6.62
C TYR A 224 3.03 12.15 7.19
N ALA A 225 2.24 11.30 6.54
CA ALA A 225 0.89 10.96 6.99
C ALA A 225 0.89 10.28 8.37
N VAL A 226 1.79 9.33 8.61
CA VAL A 226 1.93 8.60 9.89
C VAL A 226 2.40 9.51 11.01
N SER A 227 3.25 10.49 10.72
CA SER A 227 3.86 11.38 11.71
C SER A 227 2.92 12.46 12.25
N GLN A 228 1.73 12.62 11.66
CA GLN A 228 0.78 13.60 12.14
C GLN A 228 0.21 13.22 13.52
N PRO A 229 -0.16 14.21 14.35
CA PRO A 229 -0.90 13.96 15.60
C PRO A 229 -2.17 13.15 15.35
N ASP A 230 -2.60 12.39 16.35
CA ASP A 230 -3.74 11.45 16.19
C ASP A 230 -5.09 12.14 15.88
N ASN A 231 -5.21 13.43 16.19
CA ASN A 231 -6.37 14.26 15.84
C ASN A 231 -6.25 14.96 14.48
N VAL A 232 -5.19 14.68 13.71
CA VAL A 232 -4.97 15.22 12.36
C VAL A 232 -5.11 14.11 11.33
N ALA A 233 -6.03 14.26 10.40
CA ALA A 233 -6.18 13.38 9.25
C ALA A 233 -5.55 14.01 8.00
N ILE A 234 -4.87 13.21 7.21
CA ILE A 234 -4.41 13.53 5.85
C ILE A 234 -5.16 12.57 4.91
N PRO A 235 -6.34 12.94 4.41
CA PRO A 235 -7.18 12.00 3.65
C PRO A 235 -6.55 11.52 2.36
N ASP A 236 -5.92 12.42 1.62
CA ASP A 236 -5.39 12.17 0.28
C ASP A 236 -4.03 12.82 0.09
N LEU A 237 -3.11 12.09 -0.54
CA LEU A 237 -1.82 12.60 -0.98
C LEU A 237 -1.56 12.21 -2.43
N VAL A 238 -1.61 13.19 -3.32
CA VAL A 238 -1.23 13.03 -4.72
C VAL A 238 0.23 13.37 -4.89
N VAL A 239 1.03 12.42 -5.34
CA VAL A 239 2.48 12.54 -5.47
C VAL A 239 2.91 12.06 -6.85
N CYS A 240 3.28 12.97 -7.72
CA CYS A 240 3.64 12.69 -9.10
C CYS A 240 4.84 13.51 -9.55
N PRO A 241 5.53 13.08 -10.61
CA PRO A 241 6.54 13.91 -11.26
C PRO A 241 5.97 15.27 -11.68
N SER A 242 6.74 16.33 -11.52
CA SER A 242 6.31 17.68 -11.96
C SER A 242 6.07 17.78 -13.47
N MET A 243 6.60 16.84 -14.23
CA MET A 243 6.44 16.74 -15.70
C MET A 243 5.33 15.76 -16.11
N GLU A 244 4.62 15.17 -15.17
CA GLU A 244 3.46 14.30 -15.42
C GLU A 244 2.19 15.15 -15.35
N GLY A 245 1.65 15.50 -16.53
CA GLY A 245 0.43 16.31 -16.71
C GLY A 245 -0.87 15.53 -16.54
#